data_21fd9f8dfb0c42b83818e2aad1f10adf
#
_entry.id   21fd9f8dfb0c42b83818e2aad1f10adf
#
_cell.length_a   1.000
_cell.length_b   1.000
_cell.length_c   1.000
_cell.angle_alpha   90.00
_cell.angle_beta   90.00
_cell.angle_gamma   90.00
#
_symmetry.space_group_name_H-M   'P 1'
#
loop_
_entity.id
_entity.type
_entity.pdbx_description
1 polymer ?
#
loop_
_entity_poly.entity_id
_entity_poly.type
_entity_poly.pdbx_seq_one_letter_code
_entity_poly.pdbx_strand_id
1 'polypeptide(L)'
;MTRAIDGLVNVDFADREMPEWMVRVKEDYFKGGESFFKSPELNELLDDMDANGVEKAILMTNLGRPPGRAQQFAGARPDRFSLGVGGLNLLQPMKALRTLQSFVADNPVAYTSVGPSFWGDGMYPPSDAVYFPLYTKCCELELPICINAGMPGPPLPAEPQNPIHLDRVCYRFPELKLCMIHGADPWWEIAIRLMIKYKNVRLMTSAWSPKYLPESLLHFMRTRGKDRILFATDYPVLSFERVLGEAAALDLDDAVRQAWLFDNANEYFFGTPA
;
A
#
# COMPACT_ATOMS: atom_id res chain seq x y z
N MET A 1 -4.51 -23.44 7.26
CA MET A 1 -4.84 -22.36 6.29
C MET A 1 -3.78 -21.28 6.42
N THR A 2 -3.35 -20.71 5.33
CA THR A 2 -2.36 -19.62 5.34
C THR A 2 -3.05 -18.36 5.88
N ARG A 3 -2.52 -17.75 6.95
CA ARG A 3 -3.01 -16.48 7.47
C ARG A 3 -2.46 -15.33 6.63
N ALA A 4 -3.25 -14.29 6.37
CA ALA A 4 -2.79 -13.12 5.66
C ALA A 4 -3.34 -11.82 6.26
N ILE A 5 -2.56 -10.73 6.13
CA ILE A 5 -3.01 -9.35 6.33
C ILE A 5 -2.83 -8.65 4.99
N ASP A 6 -3.92 -8.14 4.42
CA ASP A 6 -3.85 -7.37 3.19
C ASP A 6 -3.58 -5.89 3.50
N GLY A 7 -2.42 -5.41 3.08
CA GLY A 7 -1.97 -4.04 3.37
C GLY A 7 -2.65 -2.95 2.53
N LEU A 8 -3.43 -3.31 1.48
CA LEU A 8 -4.08 -2.32 0.62
C LEU A 8 -5.32 -2.90 -0.07
N VAL A 9 -6.48 -2.44 0.35
CA VAL A 9 -7.80 -2.85 -0.17
C VAL A 9 -8.63 -1.62 -0.48
N ASN A 10 -9.28 -1.58 -1.64
CA ASN A 10 -10.17 -0.51 -2.07
C ASN A 10 -11.63 -1.00 -2.05
N VAL A 11 -12.53 -0.21 -1.50
CA VAL A 11 -13.96 -0.54 -1.37
C VAL A 11 -14.89 0.54 -1.93
N ASP A 12 -14.34 1.61 -2.50
CA ASP A 12 -15.07 2.81 -2.92
C ASP A 12 -14.95 3.07 -4.43
N PHE A 13 -15.37 2.13 -5.29
CA PHE A 13 -15.36 2.30 -6.75
C PHE A 13 -16.76 2.51 -7.37
N ALA A 14 -17.82 1.93 -6.81
CA ALA A 14 -19.12 1.78 -7.47
C ALA A 14 -19.80 3.10 -7.88
N ASP A 15 -19.58 4.18 -7.13
CA ASP A 15 -20.30 5.43 -7.31
C ASP A 15 -19.45 6.47 -8.07
N ARG A 16 -18.47 6.01 -8.84
CA ARG A 16 -17.56 6.90 -9.58
C ARG A 16 -17.70 6.72 -11.07
N GLU A 17 -17.81 7.81 -11.78
CA GLU A 17 -17.54 7.81 -13.22
C GLU A 17 -16.07 7.43 -13.42
N MET A 18 -15.86 6.29 -14.10
CA MET A 18 -14.52 5.79 -14.37
C MET A 18 -13.90 6.59 -15.51
N PRO A 19 -12.75 7.28 -15.28
CA PRO A 19 -12.08 7.96 -16.36
C PRO A 19 -11.55 6.96 -17.39
N GLU A 20 -11.48 7.36 -18.64
CA GLU A 20 -11.06 6.51 -19.77
C GLU A 20 -9.75 5.76 -19.51
N TRP A 21 -8.76 6.43 -18.89
CA TRP A 21 -7.49 5.78 -18.57
C TRP A 21 -7.65 4.61 -17.58
N MET A 22 -8.61 4.68 -16.67
CA MET A 22 -8.88 3.62 -15.68
C MET A 22 -9.55 2.41 -16.35
N VAL A 23 -10.42 2.66 -17.33
CA VAL A 23 -11.00 1.60 -18.17
C VAL A 23 -9.90 0.90 -18.95
N ARG A 24 -8.98 1.63 -19.56
CA ARG A 24 -7.81 1.05 -20.24
C ARG A 24 -6.90 0.24 -19.31
N VAL A 25 -6.65 0.71 -18.10
CA VAL A 25 -5.87 -0.04 -17.09
C VAL A 25 -6.55 -1.37 -16.80
N LYS A 26 -7.88 -1.40 -16.63
CA LYS A 26 -8.64 -2.63 -16.46
C LYS A 26 -8.51 -3.56 -17.66
N GLU A 27 -8.79 -3.06 -18.87
CA GLU A 27 -8.94 -3.88 -20.08
C GLU A 27 -7.60 -4.30 -20.67
N ASP A 28 -6.69 -3.36 -20.83
CA ASP A 28 -5.42 -3.57 -21.55
C ASP A 28 -4.30 -4.08 -20.65
N TYR A 29 -4.21 -3.55 -19.43
CA TYR A 29 -3.10 -3.86 -18.53
C TYR A 29 -3.37 -5.09 -17.65
N PHE A 30 -4.47 -5.09 -16.90
CA PHE A 30 -4.80 -6.19 -15.97
C PHE A 30 -5.63 -7.32 -16.61
N LYS A 31 -6.26 -7.10 -17.77
CA LYS A 31 -7.25 -8.01 -18.37
C LYS A 31 -8.37 -8.35 -17.38
N GLY A 32 -8.82 -7.34 -16.61
CA GLY A 32 -9.75 -7.47 -15.51
C GLY A 32 -11.17 -7.75 -15.96
N GLY A 33 -11.87 -8.60 -15.21
CA GLY A 33 -13.29 -8.91 -15.41
C GLY A 33 -14.23 -7.84 -14.85
N GLU A 34 -15.51 -8.18 -14.73
CA GLU A 34 -16.56 -7.29 -14.21
C GLU A 34 -16.32 -6.87 -12.76
N SER A 35 -15.70 -7.73 -11.96
CA SER A 35 -15.40 -7.47 -10.54
C SER A 35 -14.26 -6.47 -10.30
N PHE A 36 -13.52 -6.06 -11.34
CA PHE A 36 -12.30 -5.24 -11.20
C PHE A 36 -12.53 -3.89 -10.49
N PHE A 37 -13.70 -3.29 -10.62
CA PHE A 37 -14.09 -2.05 -9.94
C PHE A 37 -15.31 -2.26 -9.02
N LYS A 38 -15.49 -3.46 -8.51
CA LYS A 38 -16.57 -3.74 -7.57
C LYS A 38 -16.35 -2.98 -6.27
N SER A 39 -17.42 -2.42 -5.73
CA SER A 39 -17.47 -1.96 -4.33
C SER A 39 -18.28 -3.00 -3.55
N PRO A 40 -17.60 -3.88 -2.79
CA PRO A 40 -18.29 -4.91 -2.03
C PRO A 40 -19.12 -4.30 -0.90
N GLU A 41 -20.19 -4.97 -0.49
CA GLU A 41 -20.82 -4.73 0.80
C GLU A 41 -19.97 -5.32 1.92
N LEU A 42 -20.16 -4.85 3.17
CA LEU A 42 -19.34 -5.26 4.30
C LEU A 42 -19.29 -6.79 4.48
N ASN A 43 -20.44 -7.45 4.43
CA ASN A 43 -20.52 -8.89 4.63
C ASN A 43 -19.89 -9.66 3.46
N GLU A 44 -20.06 -9.19 2.22
CA GLU A 44 -19.41 -9.79 1.04
C GLU A 44 -17.89 -9.75 1.15
N LEU A 45 -17.34 -8.62 1.61
CA LEU A 45 -15.90 -8.50 1.83
C LEU A 45 -15.40 -9.43 2.94
N LEU A 46 -16.14 -9.51 4.06
CA LEU A 46 -15.78 -10.38 5.17
C LEU A 46 -15.83 -11.86 4.77
N ASP A 47 -16.86 -12.26 4.04
CA ASP A 47 -17.01 -13.65 3.55
C ASP A 47 -15.86 -14.02 2.59
N ASP A 48 -15.49 -13.12 1.67
CA ASP A 48 -14.37 -13.32 0.74
C ASP A 48 -13.02 -13.39 1.49
N MET A 49 -12.80 -12.52 2.48
CA MET A 49 -11.64 -12.55 3.35
C MET A 49 -11.55 -13.87 4.13
N ASP A 50 -12.65 -14.31 4.74
CA ASP A 50 -12.71 -15.52 5.56
C ASP A 50 -12.47 -16.79 4.70
N ALA A 51 -13.07 -16.84 3.51
CA ALA A 51 -12.86 -17.92 2.55
C ALA A 51 -11.39 -18.08 2.13
N ASN A 52 -10.64 -16.99 2.13
CA ASN A 52 -9.24 -16.93 1.69
C ASN A 52 -8.21 -16.83 2.84
N GLY A 53 -8.65 -16.81 4.10
CA GLY A 53 -7.76 -16.72 5.25
C GLY A 53 -7.13 -15.32 5.45
N VAL A 54 -7.76 -14.27 4.94
CA VAL A 54 -7.37 -12.88 5.20
C VAL A 54 -7.96 -12.42 6.52
N GLU A 55 -7.14 -12.31 7.56
CA GLU A 55 -7.60 -11.97 8.90
C GLU A 55 -7.88 -10.48 9.08
N LYS A 56 -7.04 -9.63 8.48
CA LYS A 56 -7.18 -8.17 8.52
C LYS A 56 -6.93 -7.56 7.15
N ALA A 57 -7.53 -6.41 6.90
CA ALA A 57 -7.28 -5.60 5.71
C ALA A 57 -7.15 -4.12 6.07
N ILE A 58 -6.27 -3.41 5.34
CA ILE A 58 -6.15 -1.97 5.45
C ILE A 58 -6.90 -1.33 4.28
N LEU A 59 -8.01 -0.65 4.60
CA LEU A 59 -8.91 -0.07 3.63
C LEU A 59 -8.46 1.34 3.26
N MET A 60 -8.33 1.61 1.97
CA MET A 60 -7.93 2.93 1.48
C MET A 60 -9.07 3.94 1.60
N THR A 61 -8.78 5.09 2.20
CA THR A 61 -9.68 6.24 2.26
C THR A 61 -8.99 7.52 1.81
N ASN A 62 -9.77 8.51 1.38
CA ASN A 62 -9.27 9.76 0.81
C ASN A 62 -9.85 10.95 1.57
N LEU A 63 -9.00 11.69 2.31
CA LEU A 63 -9.41 12.85 3.12
C LEU A 63 -9.83 14.08 2.30
N GLY A 64 -9.56 14.08 1.00
CA GLY A 64 -10.08 15.09 0.07
C GLY A 64 -11.54 14.85 -0.37
N ARG A 65 -12.20 13.81 0.13
CA ARG A 65 -13.56 13.40 -0.22
C ARG A 65 -14.41 13.19 1.04
N PRO A 66 -15.74 13.20 0.91
CA PRO A 66 -16.62 12.80 2.00
C PRO A 66 -16.31 11.38 2.51
N PRO A 67 -16.65 11.06 3.78
CA PRO A 67 -16.52 9.71 4.32
C PRO A 67 -17.21 8.66 3.45
N GLY A 68 -16.51 7.57 3.16
CA GLY A 68 -16.99 6.48 2.32
C GLY A 68 -17.12 5.14 3.06
N ARG A 69 -17.26 4.06 2.29
CA ARG A 69 -17.40 2.68 2.82
C ARG A 69 -16.22 2.26 3.68
N ALA A 70 -14.98 2.63 3.31
CA ALA A 70 -13.79 2.28 4.07
C ALA A 70 -13.89 2.70 5.53
N GLN A 71 -14.31 3.95 5.79
CA GLN A 71 -14.48 4.46 7.15
C GLN A 71 -15.65 3.78 7.89
N GLN A 72 -16.75 3.53 7.19
CA GLN A 72 -17.91 2.81 7.74
C GLN A 72 -17.52 1.38 8.15
N PHE A 73 -16.79 0.67 7.31
CA PHE A 73 -16.36 -0.71 7.57
C PHE A 73 -15.34 -0.78 8.73
N ALA A 74 -14.36 0.13 8.74
CA ALA A 74 -13.40 0.20 9.83
C ALA A 74 -14.06 0.55 11.18
N GLY A 75 -15.07 1.42 11.17
CA GLY A 75 -15.86 1.72 12.37
C GLY A 75 -16.74 0.56 12.84
N ALA A 76 -17.32 -0.20 11.91
CA ALA A 76 -18.17 -1.35 12.22
C ALA A 76 -17.37 -2.58 12.66
N ARG A 77 -16.16 -2.79 12.13
CA ARG A 77 -15.32 -3.96 12.39
C ARG A 77 -13.84 -3.57 12.60
N PRO A 78 -13.53 -2.83 13.69
CA PRO A 78 -12.15 -2.42 13.98
C PRO A 78 -11.21 -3.59 14.31
N ASP A 79 -11.75 -4.76 14.60
CA ASP A 79 -11.03 -6.02 14.75
C ASP A 79 -10.48 -6.56 13.42
N ARG A 80 -11.14 -6.22 12.30
CA ARG A 80 -10.81 -6.70 10.95
C ARG A 80 -10.19 -5.62 10.07
N PHE A 81 -10.51 -4.36 10.28
CA PHE A 81 -10.13 -3.27 9.39
C PHE A 81 -9.42 -2.13 10.09
N SER A 82 -8.41 -1.61 9.41
CA SER A 82 -7.77 -0.32 9.67
C SER A 82 -7.76 0.52 8.39
N LEU A 83 -7.33 1.78 8.47
CA LEU A 83 -7.39 2.71 7.35
C LEU A 83 -5.99 3.07 6.85
N GLY A 84 -5.83 3.03 5.53
CA GLY A 84 -4.76 3.72 4.80
C GLY A 84 -5.30 5.07 4.29
N VAL A 85 -4.63 6.17 4.61
CA VAL A 85 -5.17 7.51 4.43
C VAL A 85 -4.43 8.29 3.35
N GLY A 86 -5.10 8.62 2.26
CA GLY A 86 -4.59 9.46 1.18
C GLY A 86 -5.35 10.77 1.00
N GLY A 87 -5.05 11.49 -0.08
CA GLY A 87 -5.79 12.68 -0.52
C GLY A 87 -5.50 13.96 0.24
N LEU A 88 -4.37 14.06 0.91
CA LEU A 88 -3.91 15.28 1.58
C LEU A 88 -3.42 16.32 0.55
N ASN A 89 -3.90 17.55 0.64
CA ASN A 89 -3.36 18.65 -0.17
C ASN A 89 -2.12 19.24 0.50
N LEU A 90 -0.95 18.75 0.13
CA LEU A 90 0.33 19.20 0.72
C LEU A 90 0.78 20.61 0.26
N LEU A 91 0.14 21.19 -0.75
CA LEU A 91 0.32 22.62 -1.08
C LEU A 91 -0.32 23.54 -0.04
N GLN A 92 -1.16 22.99 0.84
CA GLN A 92 -1.72 23.66 2.02
C GLN A 92 -1.32 22.90 3.29
N PRO A 93 -0.01 22.83 3.64
CA PRO A 93 0.51 21.90 4.62
C PRO A 93 -0.15 22.02 6.00
N MET A 94 -0.38 23.23 6.49
CA MET A 94 -0.99 23.43 7.82
C MET A 94 -2.39 22.83 7.92
N LYS A 95 -3.21 22.96 6.87
CA LYS A 95 -4.55 22.37 6.82
C LYS A 95 -4.44 20.84 6.72
N ALA A 96 -3.62 20.37 5.79
CA ALA A 96 -3.42 18.92 5.57
C ALA A 96 -2.97 18.21 6.85
N LEU A 97 -1.98 18.76 7.56
CA LEU A 97 -1.44 18.13 8.78
C LEU A 97 -2.42 18.16 9.96
N ARG A 98 -3.19 19.24 10.11
CA ARG A 98 -4.26 19.28 11.12
C ARG A 98 -5.35 18.27 10.83
N THR A 99 -5.76 18.17 9.55
CA THR A 99 -6.75 17.17 9.12
C THR A 99 -6.25 15.75 9.39
N LEU A 100 -5.00 15.44 9.02
CA LEU A 100 -4.40 14.12 9.30
C LEU A 100 -4.36 13.82 10.79
N GLN A 101 -3.85 14.75 11.60
CA GLN A 101 -3.73 14.58 13.05
C GLN A 101 -5.08 14.33 13.72
N SER A 102 -6.10 15.12 13.37
CA SER A 102 -7.46 14.91 13.89
C SER A 102 -8.02 13.55 13.48
N PHE A 103 -7.83 13.18 12.20
CA PHE A 103 -8.35 11.93 11.68
C PHE A 103 -7.71 10.70 12.34
N VAL A 104 -6.39 10.73 12.55
CA VAL A 104 -5.66 9.66 13.24
C VAL A 104 -6.09 9.52 14.71
N ALA A 105 -6.45 10.62 15.38
CA ALA A 105 -6.93 10.56 16.76
C ALA A 105 -8.29 9.88 16.90
N ASP A 106 -9.14 9.96 15.86
CA ASP A 106 -10.53 9.50 15.89
C ASP A 106 -10.76 8.16 15.19
N ASN A 107 -9.75 7.64 14.45
CA ASN A 107 -9.93 6.46 13.60
C ASN A 107 -8.74 5.47 13.69
N PRO A 108 -8.95 4.18 13.40
CA PRO A 108 -7.89 3.17 13.39
C PRO A 108 -7.02 3.30 12.12
N VAL A 109 -6.11 4.26 12.08
CA VAL A 109 -5.24 4.53 10.94
C VAL A 109 -3.95 3.73 11.04
N ALA A 110 -3.65 2.91 10.03
CA ALA A 110 -2.42 2.13 9.93
C ALA A 110 -1.28 2.89 9.24
N TYR A 111 -1.59 3.73 8.26
CA TYR A 111 -0.61 4.55 7.54
C TYR A 111 -1.26 5.73 6.81
N THR A 112 -0.44 6.73 6.46
CA THR A 112 -0.82 7.71 5.42
C THR A 112 -0.14 7.37 4.10
N SER A 113 -0.73 7.79 2.95
CA SER A 113 -0.17 7.48 1.64
C SER A 113 -0.09 8.69 0.71
N VAL A 114 0.89 8.66 -0.18
CA VAL A 114 1.07 9.63 -1.27
C VAL A 114 1.41 8.92 -2.57
N GLY A 115 0.89 9.45 -3.69
CA GLY A 115 1.19 8.97 -5.04
C GLY A 115 1.86 10.08 -5.84
N PRO A 116 3.19 10.12 -5.92
CA PRO A 116 3.92 11.23 -6.54
C PRO A 116 3.51 11.53 -7.97
N SER A 117 3.23 10.53 -8.79
CA SER A 117 2.76 10.71 -10.17
C SER A 117 1.29 11.17 -10.28
N PHE A 118 0.54 11.14 -9.16
CA PHE A 118 -0.89 11.51 -9.12
C PHE A 118 -1.13 12.93 -8.59
N TRP A 119 -0.08 13.66 -8.36
CA TRP A 119 -0.16 15.04 -7.89
C TRP A 119 -0.33 15.99 -9.07
N GLY A 120 -1.56 16.41 -9.39
CA GLY A 120 -1.90 17.50 -10.30
C GLY A 120 -0.75 18.07 -11.15
N ASP A 121 -0.57 19.39 -11.14
CA ASP A 121 0.41 20.07 -12.00
C ASP A 121 1.89 19.91 -11.56
N GLY A 122 2.20 19.26 -10.49
CA GLY A 122 3.56 19.26 -9.96
C GLY A 122 4.31 17.96 -10.13
N MET A 123 3.62 16.84 -9.96
CA MET A 123 4.23 15.50 -9.96
C MET A 123 5.57 15.50 -9.21
N TYR A 124 5.55 16.00 -7.97
CA TYR A 124 6.76 16.17 -7.17
C TYR A 124 7.37 14.83 -6.77
N PRO A 125 8.67 14.62 -6.96
CA PRO A 125 9.33 13.42 -6.45
C PRO A 125 9.33 13.43 -4.91
N PRO A 126 9.36 12.27 -4.24
CA PRO A 126 9.33 12.18 -2.77
C PRO A 126 10.43 12.97 -2.05
N SER A 127 11.54 13.26 -2.74
CA SER A 127 12.63 14.08 -2.19
C SER A 127 12.36 15.59 -2.20
N ASP A 128 11.25 16.04 -2.78
CA ASP A 128 10.87 17.45 -2.80
C ASP A 128 10.43 17.95 -1.42
N ALA A 129 10.70 19.22 -1.15
CA ALA A 129 10.39 19.87 0.12
C ALA A 129 8.90 19.92 0.44
N VAL A 130 8.03 19.81 -0.56
CA VAL A 130 6.58 19.78 -0.38
C VAL A 130 6.12 18.64 0.55
N TYR A 131 6.85 17.53 0.59
CA TYR A 131 6.55 16.38 1.45
C TYR A 131 7.11 16.51 2.87
N PHE A 132 8.13 17.33 3.12
CA PHE A 132 8.85 17.35 4.39
C PHE A 132 7.95 17.64 5.60
N PRO A 133 6.96 18.55 5.54
CA PRO A 133 6.02 18.73 6.64
C PRO A 133 5.24 17.44 6.97
N LEU A 134 4.84 16.66 5.95
CA LEU A 134 4.16 15.39 6.15
C LEU A 134 5.10 14.36 6.78
N TYR A 135 6.35 14.23 6.32
CA TYR A 135 7.33 13.31 6.90
C TYR A 135 7.60 13.61 8.37
N THR A 136 7.77 14.90 8.72
CA THR A 136 7.90 15.33 10.11
C THR A 136 6.69 14.91 10.93
N LYS A 137 5.48 15.14 10.42
CA LYS A 137 4.24 14.76 11.11
C LYS A 137 4.10 13.23 11.27
N CYS A 138 4.51 12.46 10.28
CA CYS A 138 4.54 11.00 10.36
C CYS A 138 5.50 10.52 11.45
N CYS A 139 6.69 11.13 11.58
CA CYS A 139 7.62 10.82 12.66
C CYS A 139 7.03 11.18 14.03
N GLU A 140 6.40 12.37 14.18
CA GLU A 140 5.75 12.79 15.44
C GLU A 140 4.61 11.84 15.87
N LEU A 141 3.84 11.32 14.92
CA LEU A 141 2.72 10.42 15.18
C LEU A 141 3.12 8.94 15.20
N GLU A 142 4.40 8.63 14.98
CA GLU A 142 4.90 7.26 14.73
C GLU A 142 4.14 6.52 13.62
N LEU A 143 3.50 7.28 12.72
CA LEU A 143 2.63 6.79 11.67
C LEU A 143 3.45 6.41 10.43
N PRO A 144 3.38 5.17 9.93
CA PRO A 144 3.98 4.79 8.67
C PRO A 144 3.49 5.64 7.51
N ILE A 145 4.38 5.92 6.54
CA ILE A 145 4.00 6.50 5.25
C ILE A 145 4.20 5.49 4.14
N CYS A 146 3.17 5.31 3.31
CA CYS A 146 3.21 4.50 2.11
C CYS A 146 3.35 5.40 0.88
N ILE A 147 4.35 5.16 0.04
CA ILE A 147 4.67 5.98 -1.12
C ILE A 147 4.63 5.11 -2.37
N ASN A 148 3.81 5.49 -3.37
CA ASN A 148 3.80 4.78 -4.65
C ASN A 148 5.21 4.78 -5.26
N ALA A 149 5.65 3.59 -5.65
CA ALA A 149 6.93 3.37 -6.31
C ALA A 149 6.72 2.53 -7.59
N GLY A 150 7.67 2.59 -8.50
CA GLY A 150 7.53 1.89 -9.78
C GLY A 150 6.74 2.67 -10.82
N MET A 151 6.61 2.08 -12.00
CA MET A 151 5.87 2.66 -13.12
C MET A 151 4.37 2.56 -12.85
N PRO A 152 3.63 3.68 -12.88
CA PRO A 152 2.19 3.64 -12.68
C PRO A 152 1.48 2.91 -13.82
N GLY A 153 0.43 2.15 -13.50
CA GLY A 153 -0.44 1.54 -14.52
C GLY A 153 -1.17 2.59 -15.39
N PRO A 154 -1.69 3.70 -14.82
CA PRO A 154 -2.18 4.83 -15.59
C PRO A 154 -1.10 5.50 -16.45
N PRO A 155 -1.46 6.17 -17.57
CA PRO A 155 -0.52 6.86 -18.46
C PRO A 155 -0.01 8.18 -17.84
N LEU A 156 0.70 8.06 -16.74
CA LEU A 156 1.31 9.17 -15.99
C LEU A 156 2.83 9.04 -16.01
N PRO A 157 3.59 10.14 -15.90
CA PRO A 157 5.04 10.09 -15.80
C PRO A 157 5.50 9.24 -14.60
N ALA A 158 6.42 8.32 -14.84
CA ALA A 158 6.92 7.40 -13.83
C ALA A 158 8.10 7.97 -13.01
N GLU A 159 8.78 8.98 -13.54
CA GLU A 159 10.00 9.53 -12.93
C GLU A 159 9.81 9.89 -11.46
N PRO A 160 8.71 10.56 -11.02
CA PRO A 160 8.53 10.89 -9.60
C PRO A 160 8.41 9.66 -8.68
N GLN A 161 8.07 8.50 -9.23
CA GLN A 161 7.94 7.23 -8.48
C GLN A 161 9.21 6.36 -8.54
N ASN A 162 10.32 6.87 -9.12
CA ASN A 162 11.59 6.16 -9.06
C ASN A 162 12.06 6.08 -7.59
N PRO A 163 12.28 4.87 -7.05
CA PRO A 163 12.69 4.69 -5.66
C PRO A 163 13.98 5.44 -5.28
N ILE A 164 14.82 5.82 -6.23
CA ILE A 164 16.06 6.56 -5.92
C ILE A 164 15.81 7.87 -5.19
N HIS A 165 14.66 8.50 -5.39
CA HIS A 165 14.27 9.72 -4.66
C HIS A 165 14.12 9.49 -3.16
N LEU A 166 13.83 8.26 -2.73
CA LEU A 166 13.70 7.88 -1.33
C LEU A 166 15.04 7.81 -0.60
N ASP A 167 16.16 7.67 -1.31
CA ASP A 167 17.50 7.66 -0.70
C ASP A 167 17.76 8.95 0.13
N ARG A 168 17.40 10.09 -0.44
CA ARG A 168 17.53 11.39 0.25
C ARG A 168 16.53 11.55 1.39
N VAL A 169 15.32 11.01 1.23
CA VAL A 169 14.28 11.04 2.28
C VAL A 169 14.73 10.23 3.50
N CYS A 170 15.14 8.98 3.29
CA CYS A 170 15.58 8.11 4.37
C CYS A 170 16.84 8.64 5.10
N TYR A 171 17.74 9.35 4.38
CA TYR A 171 18.89 10.01 4.98
C TYR A 171 18.49 11.17 5.90
N ARG A 172 17.46 11.95 5.51
CA ARG A 172 17.00 13.13 6.28
C ARG A 172 16.03 12.80 7.40
N PHE A 173 15.27 11.72 7.25
CA PHE A 173 14.25 11.27 8.18
C PHE A 173 14.49 9.79 8.56
N PRO A 174 15.56 9.52 9.34
CA PRO A 174 15.93 8.13 9.69
C PRO A 174 14.88 7.42 10.58
N GLU A 175 14.03 8.18 11.29
CA GLU A 175 12.94 7.66 12.12
C GLU A 175 11.66 7.35 11.33
N LEU A 176 11.56 7.86 10.09
CA LEU A 176 10.36 7.72 9.27
C LEU A 176 10.14 6.26 8.88
N LYS A 177 9.04 5.67 9.32
CA LYS A 177 8.60 4.35 8.85
C LYS A 177 8.08 4.48 7.41
N LEU A 178 8.87 4.05 6.42
CA LEU A 178 8.57 4.24 5.00
C LEU A 178 8.31 2.90 4.32
N CYS A 179 7.20 2.80 3.59
CA CYS A 179 6.85 1.65 2.76
C CYS A 179 6.65 2.08 1.31
N MET A 180 7.41 1.48 0.39
CA MET A 180 7.14 1.56 -1.04
C MET A 180 5.93 0.69 -1.37
N ILE A 181 4.93 1.20 -2.08
CA ILE A 181 3.74 0.44 -2.48
C ILE A 181 3.66 0.29 -4.00
N HIS A 182 2.95 -0.75 -4.45
CA HIS A 182 2.82 -1.18 -5.84
C HIS A 182 4.11 -1.70 -6.46
N GLY A 183 4.95 -2.35 -5.65
CA GLY A 183 6.22 -2.90 -6.12
C GLY A 183 7.23 -1.80 -6.45
N ALA A 184 8.08 -2.03 -7.46
CA ALA A 184 9.10 -1.06 -7.88
C ALA A 184 9.53 -1.23 -9.35
N ASP A 185 8.70 -1.85 -10.20
CA ASP A 185 9.05 -2.08 -11.61
C ASP A 185 9.28 -0.76 -12.37
N PRO A 186 10.34 -0.62 -13.18
CA PRO A 186 11.43 -1.57 -13.43
C PRO A 186 12.62 -1.44 -12.45
N TRP A 187 12.48 -0.67 -11.38
CA TRP A 187 13.57 -0.29 -10.45
C TRP A 187 13.67 -1.21 -9.21
N TRP A 188 13.32 -2.49 -9.33
CA TRP A 188 13.35 -3.46 -8.22
C TRP A 188 14.71 -3.50 -7.51
N GLU A 189 15.81 -3.47 -8.28
CA GLU A 189 17.16 -3.49 -7.72
C GLU A 189 17.46 -2.26 -6.86
N ILE A 190 16.96 -1.08 -7.25
CA ILE A 190 17.09 0.14 -6.47
C ILE A 190 16.30 0.01 -5.16
N ALA A 191 15.06 -0.47 -5.23
CA ALA A 191 14.23 -0.68 -4.05
C ALA A 191 14.87 -1.68 -3.06
N ILE A 192 15.40 -2.80 -3.57
CA ILE A 192 16.13 -3.79 -2.76
C ILE A 192 17.35 -3.14 -2.09
N ARG A 193 18.14 -2.36 -2.83
CA ARG A 193 19.32 -1.67 -2.28
C ARG A 193 18.94 -0.66 -1.19
N LEU A 194 17.83 0.05 -1.34
CA LEU A 194 17.32 0.96 -0.30
C LEU A 194 16.91 0.19 0.95
N MET A 195 16.22 -0.94 0.83
CA MET A 195 15.85 -1.79 1.98
C MET A 195 17.06 -2.41 2.69
N ILE A 196 18.15 -2.68 1.96
CA ILE A 196 19.41 -3.12 2.56
C ILE A 196 20.10 -1.96 3.27
N LYS A 197 20.09 -0.76 2.69
CA LYS A 197 20.75 0.44 3.22
C LYS A 197 20.03 1.02 4.44
N TYR A 198 18.70 1.02 4.44
CA TYR A 198 17.86 1.65 5.46
C TYR A 198 16.93 0.65 6.15
N LYS A 199 17.08 0.54 7.48
CA LYS A 199 16.29 -0.41 8.28
C LYS A 199 14.79 -0.07 8.36
N ASN A 200 14.45 1.20 8.22
CA ASN A 200 13.10 1.75 8.29
C ASN A 200 12.30 1.64 6.98
N VAL A 201 12.88 1.06 5.92
CA VAL A 201 12.23 0.92 4.61
C VAL A 201 11.64 -0.48 4.44
N ARG A 202 10.41 -0.52 3.93
CA ARG A 202 9.67 -1.73 3.52
C ARG A 202 9.18 -1.59 2.08
N LEU A 203 8.73 -2.70 1.50
CA LEU A 203 8.08 -2.73 0.21
C LEU A 203 6.83 -3.60 0.28
N MET A 204 5.73 -3.11 -0.27
CA MET A 204 4.45 -3.80 -0.37
C MET A 204 4.19 -4.23 -1.81
N THR A 205 3.78 -5.49 -2.00
CA THR A 205 3.57 -6.09 -3.32
C THR A 205 2.18 -5.84 -3.91
N SER A 206 1.48 -4.79 -3.46
CA SER A 206 0.15 -4.43 -3.97
C SER A 206 0.10 -4.31 -5.49
N ALA A 207 -0.99 -4.73 -6.11
CA ALA A 207 -1.21 -4.77 -7.55
C ALA A 207 -0.27 -5.71 -8.34
N TRP A 208 0.55 -6.52 -7.66
CA TRP A 208 1.43 -7.49 -8.30
C TRP A 208 0.92 -8.91 -8.10
N SER A 209 0.65 -9.58 -9.22
CA SER A 209 0.40 -11.03 -9.22
C SER A 209 1.71 -11.74 -8.88
N PRO A 210 1.76 -12.60 -7.83
CA PRO A 210 2.98 -13.20 -7.29
C PRO A 210 3.87 -13.90 -8.34
N LYS A 211 3.27 -14.53 -9.35
CA LYS A 211 4.02 -15.20 -10.43
C LYS A 211 4.85 -14.24 -11.30
N TYR A 212 4.63 -12.93 -11.22
CA TYR A 212 5.39 -11.92 -11.95
C TYR A 212 6.38 -11.16 -11.07
N LEU A 213 6.49 -11.51 -9.79
CA LEU A 213 7.53 -10.94 -8.94
C LEU A 213 8.92 -11.37 -9.44
N PRO A 214 9.88 -10.45 -9.57
CA PRO A 214 11.19 -10.76 -10.11
C PRO A 214 11.99 -11.68 -9.17
N GLU A 215 12.82 -12.55 -9.74
CA GLU A 215 13.66 -13.47 -8.96
C GLU A 215 14.59 -12.74 -7.98
N SER A 216 15.04 -11.52 -8.31
CA SER A 216 15.84 -10.71 -7.39
C SER A 216 15.10 -10.36 -6.09
N LEU A 217 13.79 -10.09 -6.17
CA LEU A 217 12.95 -9.86 -4.99
C LEU A 217 12.75 -11.17 -4.20
N LEU A 218 12.45 -12.27 -4.87
CA LEU A 218 12.28 -13.59 -4.23
C LEU A 218 13.58 -14.02 -3.55
N HIS A 219 14.73 -13.86 -4.20
CA HIS A 219 16.03 -14.10 -3.59
C HIS A 219 16.27 -13.20 -2.36
N PHE A 220 15.91 -11.92 -2.44
CA PHE A 220 16.02 -11.01 -1.31
C PHE A 220 15.14 -11.47 -0.13
N MET A 221 13.89 -11.89 -0.38
CA MET A 221 13.00 -12.45 0.64
C MET A 221 13.58 -13.70 1.33
N ARG A 222 14.18 -14.61 0.56
CA ARG A 222 14.82 -15.83 1.08
C ARG A 222 16.07 -15.55 1.92
N THR A 223 16.68 -14.37 1.78
CA THR A 223 17.99 -14.07 2.40
C THR A 223 17.91 -12.94 3.42
N ARG A 224 18.03 -11.68 2.97
CA ARG A 224 18.17 -10.49 3.83
C ARG A 224 16.86 -9.76 4.08
N GLY A 225 15.83 -10.03 3.28
CA GLY A 225 14.60 -9.26 3.22
C GLY A 225 13.38 -9.97 3.80
N LYS A 226 13.57 -11.04 4.59
CA LYS A 226 12.47 -11.81 5.17
C LYS A 226 11.47 -10.91 5.92
N ASP A 227 11.97 -9.90 6.65
CA ASP A 227 11.21 -8.93 7.44
C ASP A 227 10.88 -7.64 6.68
N ARG A 228 11.12 -7.58 5.36
CA ARG A 228 11.07 -6.32 4.60
C ARG A 228 9.90 -6.21 3.65
N ILE A 229 9.31 -7.33 3.24
CA ILE A 229 8.27 -7.36 2.22
C ILE A 229 6.92 -7.58 2.87
N LEU A 230 5.94 -6.74 2.50
CA LEU A 230 4.57 -6.75 2.99
C LEU A 230 3.63 -7.22 1.89
N PHE A 231 2.62 -7.98 2.26
CA PHE A 231 1.60 -8.47 1.35
C PHE A 231 0.49 -7.45 1.16
N ALA A 232 0.02 -7.32 -0.08
CA ALA A 232 -1.23 -6.65 -0.41
C ALA A 232 -1.68 -7.05 -1.81
N THR A 233 -2.99 -7.03 -2.05
CA THR A 233 -3.58 -7.35 -3.36
C THR A 233 -3.89 -6.13 -4.21
N ASP A 234 -4.14 -4.97 -3.61
CA ASP A 234 -4.82 -3.84 -4.25
C ASP A 234 -6.26 -4.22 -4.66
N TYR A 235 -6.91 -5.11 -3.86
CA TYR A 235 -8.29 -5.53 -4.11
C TYR A 235 -9.19 -4.32 -4.44
N PRO A 236 -10.10 -4.43 -5.43
CA PRO A 236 -10.46 -5.59 -6.22
C PRO A 236 -9.68 -5.73 -7.55
N VAL A 237 -8.56 -5.00 -7.71
CA VAL A 237 -7.67 -5.13 -8.90
C VAL A 237 -7.20 -6.57 -9.06
N LEU A 238 -6.77 -7.18 -7.96
CA LEU A 238 -6.48 -8.61 -7.87
C LEU A 238 -7.32 -9.23 -6.74
N SER A 239 -7.95 -10.38 -6.99
CA SER A 239 -8.72 -11.10 -5.96
C SER A 239 -7.83 -11.78 -4.95
N PHE A 240 -8.32 -11.95 -3.70
CA PHE A 240 -7.62 -12.69 -2.63
C PHE A 240 -7.29 -14.12 -3.07
N GLU A 241 -8.27 -14.85 -3.62
CA GLU A 241 -8.10 -16.22 -4.10
C GLU A 241 -6.92 -16.34 -5.06
N ARG A 242 -6.88 -15.49 -6.08
CA ARG A 242 -5.83 -15.51 -7.09
C ARG A 242 -4.46 -15.25 -6.49
N VAL A 243 -4.31 -14.16 -5.74
CA VAL A 243 -3.00 -13.73 -5.23
C VAL A 243 -2.47 -14.72 -4.19
N LEU A 244 -3.32 -15.19 -3.29
CA LEU A 244 -2.92 -16.16 -2.27
C LEU A 244 -2.64 -17.54 -2.87
N GLY A 245 -3.40 -17.97 -3.88
CA GLY A 245 -3.12 -19.19 -4.63
C GLY A 245 -1.77 -19.12 -5.38
N GLU A 246 -1.49 -18.02 -6.06
CA GLU A 246 -0.21 -17.80 -6.72
C GLU A 246 0.96 -17.67 -5.72
N ALA A 247 0.75 -17.05 -4.55
CA ALA A 247 1.74 -16.95 -3.48
C ALA A 247 2.09 -18.33 -2.89
N ALA A 248 1.09 -19.20 -2.76
CA ALA A 248 1.30 -20.57 -2.30
C ALA A 248 2.13 -21.41 -3.30
N ALA A 249 2.04 -21.10 -4.58
CA ALA A 249 2.78 -21.81 -5.64
C ALA A 249 4.24 -21.32 -5.82
N LEU A 250 4.64 -20.21 -5.18
CA LEU A 250 6.02 -19.74 -5.24
C LEU A 250 6.96 -20.70 -4.47
N ASP A 251 8.18 -20.85 -4.99
CA ASP A 251 9.27 -21.55 -4.29
C ASP A 251 9.83 -20.69 -3.14
N LEU A 252 9.08 -20.63 -2.04
CA LEU A 252 9.45 -19.94 -0.80
C LEU A 252 9.26 -20.90 0.38
N ASP A 253 10.20 -20.90 1.31
CA ASP A 253 10.03 -21.59 2.59
C ASP A 253 8.79 -21.06 3.32
N ASP A 254 8.10 -21.94 4.06
CA ASP A 254 6.88 -21.58 4.79
C ASP A 254 7.10 -20.41 5.75
N ALA A 255 8.26 -20.32 6.40
CA ALA A 255 8.61 -19.23 7.30
C ALA A 255 8.81 -17.88 6.56
N VAL A 256 9.28 -17.91 5.31
CA VAL A 256 9.40 -16.70 4.46
C VAL A 256 8.02 -16.28 3.95
N ARG A 257 7.22 -17.26 3.51
CA ARG A 257 5.85 -17.03 3.05
C ARG A 257 4.97 -16.47 4.18
N GLN A 258 5.03 -17.06 5.38
CA GLN A 258 4.29 -16.57 6.55
C GLN A 258 4.71 -15.13 6.92
N ALA A 259 6.01 -14.85 6.95
CA ALA A 259 6.51 -13.50 7.20
C ALA A 259 5.95 -12.49 6.18
N TRP A 260 6.00 -12.80 4.88
CA TRP A 260 5.47 -11.94 3.83
C TRP A 260 3.97 -11.73 3.94
N LEU A 261 3.19 -12.82 4.10
CA LEU A 261 1.72 -12.76 4.06
C LEU A 261 1.11 -12.17 5.34
N PHE A 262 1.78 -12.32 6.49
CA PHE A 262 1.17 -11.94 7.76
C PHE A 262 2.11 -11.19 8.72
N ASP A 263 3.23 -11.82 9.14
CA ASP A 263 3.98 -11.37 10.30
C ASP A 263 4.53 -9.96 10.13
N ASN A 264 5.08 -9.65 8.94
CA ASN A 264 5.68 -8.36 8.64
C ASN A 264 4.66 -7.21 8.69
N ALA A 265 3.44 -7.43 8.15
CA ALA A 265 2.38 -6.43 8.20
C ALA A 265 1.85 -6.26 9.62
N ASN A 266 1.71 -7.36 10.38
CA ASN A 266 1.27 -7.33 11.75
C ASN A 266 2.23 -6.54 12.65
N GLU A 267 3.54 -6.77 12.54
CA GLU A 267 4.55 -5.99 13.27
C GLU A 267 4.60 -4.53 12.81
N TYR A 268 4.63 -4.31 11.50
CA TYR A 268 4.89 -2.98 10.95
C TYR A 268 3.74 -1.99 11.14
N PHE A 269 2.49 -2.45 10.95
CA PHE A 269 1.31 -1.59 11.02
C PHE A 269 0.60 -1.65 12.38
N PHE A 270 0.69 -2.77 13.11
CA PHE A 270 -0.09 -2.96 14.34
C PHE A 270 0.78 -3.08 15.59
N GLY A 271 2.11 -3.06 15.43
CA GLY A 271 3.06 -3.07 16.56
C GLY A 271 3.03 -4.32 17.41
N THR A 272 2.41 -5.41 16.94
CA THR A 272 2.29 -6.66 17.68
C THR A 272 3.32 -7.65 17.12
N PRO A 273 4.33 -8.10 17.89
CA PRO A 273 5.18 -9.21 17.46
C PRO A 273 4.33 -10.45 17.15
N ALA A 274 4.70 -11.17 16.07
CA ALA A 274 4.01 -12.39 15.65
C ALA A 274 4.24 -13.57 16.61
#